data_52227d97fd62a37803e0c15f92d3664d
#
_entry.id   52227d97fd62a37803e0c15f92d3664d
#
_cell.length_a   1.000
_cell.length_b   1.000
_cell.length_c   1.000
_cell.angle_alpha   90.00
_cell.angle_beta   90.00
_cell.angle_gamma   90.00
#
_symmetry.space_group_name_H-M   'P 1'
#
loop_
_entity.id
_entity.type
_entity.pdbx_description
1 polymer ?
#
loop_
_entity_poly.entity_id
_entity_poly.type
_entity_poly.pdbx_seq_one_letter_code
_entity_poly.pdbx_strand_id
1 'polypeptide(L)'
;MDAGGWIYLAVVIDLYSRRVVGWAMDRRMKKALVIRALMMAINLRKPPPGLIHHSDRGSQYASHAYQALLKQHGMICSMSRKGNCWDNAPVERFFSSLKREWTGDRLYRTQQEAIADVREYVAVYYNSKRLHSTLGYKTPMDYEKDLNNVSGNY
;
A
#
# COMPACT_ATOMS: atom_id res chain seq x y z
N MET A 1 0.45 31.29 -7.44
CA MET A 1 1.34 30.16 -7.13
C MET A 1 0.60 29.27 -6.13
N ASP A 2 -0.08 28.27 -6.61
CA ASP A 2 -0.69 27.30 -5.71
C ASP A 2 0.36 26.30 -5.23
N ALA A 3 1.14 26.74 -4.29
CA ALA A 3 2.02 25.86 -3.53
C ALA A 3 1.26 25.21 -2.39
N GLY A 4 0.14 24.59 -2.62
CA GLY A 4 -0.60 24.18 -1.46
C GLY A 4 -1.77 23.24 -1.66
N GLY A 5 -1.68 22.34 -2.61
CA GLY A 5 -2.65 21.26 -2.65
C GLY A 5 -2.16 20.07 -1.82
N TRP A 6 -3.07 19.39 -1.15
CA TRP A 6 -2.83 18.08 -0.56
C TRP A 6 -2.75 17.05 -1.68
N ILE A 7 -1.85 16.09 -1.51
CA ILE A 7 -1.82 14.88 -2.31
C ILE A 7 -2.06 13.71 -1.36
N TYR A 8 -2.99 12.86 -1.74
CA TYR A 8 -3.33 11.66 -0.99
C TYR A 8 -2.68 10.45 -1.64
N LEU A 9 -2.15 9.58 -0.83
CA LEU A 9 -1.54 8.32 -1.23
C LEU A 9 -2.35 7.17 -0.63
N ALA A 10 -2.83 6.27 -1.48
CA ALA A 10 -3.39 5.00 -1.06
C ALA A 10 -2.40 3.89 -1.37
N VAL A 11 -2.23 2.95 -0.44
CA VAL A 11 -1.34 1.80 -0.61
C VAL A 11 -2.05 0.51 -0.27
N VAL A 12 -1.65 -0.56 -0.96
CA VAL A 12 -2.02 -1.93 -0.64
C VAL A 12 -0.73 -2.69 -0.33
N ILE A 13 -0.64 -3.26 0.85
CA ILE A 13 0.56 -3.91 1.38
C ILE A 13 0.28 -5.39 1.59
N ASP A 14 1.18 -6.24 1.10
CA ASP A 14 1.21 -7.65 1.46
C ASP A 14 1.69 -7.77 2.92
N LEU A 15 0.84 -8.28 3.80
CA LEU A 15 1.16 -8.34 5.23
C LEU A 15 2.25 -9.35 5.56
N TYR A 16 2.48 -10.31 4.69
CA TYR A 16 3.50 -11.33 4.90
C TYR A 16 4.90 -10.81 4.53
N SER A 17 5.03 -10.25 3.33
CA SER A 17 6.32 -9.74 2.83
C SER A 17 6.54 -8.26 3.11
N ARG A 18 5.50 -7.53 3.52
CA ARG A 18 5.51 -6.06 3.66
C ARG A 18 5.71 -5.32 2.35
N ARG A 19 5.65 -6.00 1.21
CA ARG A 19 5.75 -5.37 -0.09
C ARG A 19 4.53 -4.51 -0.38
N VAL A 20 4.76 -3.31 -0.87
CA VAL A 20 3.70 -2.48 -1.44
C VAL A 20 3.37 -3.04 -2.82
N VAL A 21 2.20 -3.62 -2.96
CA VAL A 21 1.76 -4.30 -4.19
C VAL A 21 0.81 -3.46 -5.02
N GLY A 22 0.25 -2.40 -4.45
CA GLY A 22 -0.59 -1.45 -5.15
C GLY A 22 -0.52 -0.09 -4.50
N TRP A 23 -0.59 0.96 -5.31
CA TRP A 23 -0.59 2.34 -4.83
C TRP A 23 -1.19 3.27 -5.87
N ALA A 24 -1.72 4.38 -5.40
CA ALA A 24 -2.24 5.45 -6.25
C ALA A 24 -2.15 6.78 -5.51
N MET A 25 -2.02 7.86 -6.26
CA MET A 25 -2.01 9.22 -5.72
C MET A 25 -3.06 10.07 -6.42
N ASP A 26 -3.72 10.95 -5.67
CA ASP A 26 -4.67 11.91 -6.19
C ASP A 26 -4.77 13.12 -5.27
N ARG A 27 -5.32 14.20 -5.80
CA ARG A 27 -5.62 15.41 -5.03
C ARG A 27 -6.79 15.24 -4.07
N ARG A 28 -7.60 14.20 -4.24
CA ARG A 28 -8.80 13.92 -3.45
C ARG A 28 -8.80 12.50 -2.93
N MET A 29 -9.17 12.34 -1.65
CA MET A 29 -9.38 11.04 -1.04
C MET A 29 -10.79 10.55 -1.35
N LYS A 30 -10.98 9.98 -2.54
CA LYS A 30 -12.24 9.38 -2.98
C LYS A 30 -12.11 7.88 -3.16
N LYS A 31 -13.25 7.18 -3.28
CA LYS A 31 -13.26 5.73 -3.57
C LYS A 31 -12.45 5.36 -4.81
N ALA A 32 -12.41 6.22 -5.83
CA ALA A 32 -11.62 5.98 -7.03
C ALA A 32 -10.12 5.83 -6.74
N LEU A 33 -9.58 6.58 -5.77
CA LEU A 33 -8.18 6.49 -5.39
C LEU A 33 -7.84 5.10 -4.84
N VAL A 34 -8.62 4.62 -3.87
CA VAL A 34 -8.37 3.31 -3.25
C VAL A 34 -8.67 2.16 -4.20
N ILE A 35 -9.63 2.32 -5.11
CA ILE A 35 -9.93 1.34 -6.16
C ILE A 35 -8.75 1.20 -7.12
N ARG A 36 -8.14 2.29 -7.56
CA ARG A 36 -6.96 2.25 -8.43
C ARG A 36 -5.79 1.51 -7.76
N ALA A 37 -5.54 1.78 -6.48
CA ALA A 37 -4.52 1.06 -5.72
C ALA A 37 -4.81 -0.43 -5.64
N LEU A 38 -6.05 -0.82 -5.36
CA LEU A 38 -6.47 -2.21 -5.29
C LEU A 38 -6.36 -2.90 -6.65
N MET A 39 -6.78 -2.25 -7.73
CA MET A 39 -6.67 -2.81 -9.09
C MET A 39 -5.21 -3.06 -9.48
N MET A 40 -4.32 -2.16 -9.15
CA MET A 40 -2.88 -2.35 -9.37
C MET A 40 -2.38 -3.59 -8.61
N ALA A 41 -2.78 -3.75 -7.35
CA ALA A 41 -2.42 -4.91 -6.54
C ALA A 41 -2.96 -6.23 -7.13
N ILE A 42 -4.22 -6.24 -7.56
CA ILE A 42 -4.85 -7.40 -8.18
C ILE A 42 -4.14 -7.77 -9.48
N ASN A 43 -3.82 -6.80 -10.33
CA ASN A 43 -3.13 -7.03 -11.59
C ASN A 43 -1.71 -7.56 -11.38
N LEU A 44 -1.02 -7.09 -10.36
CA LEU A 44 0.32 -7.56 -10.03
C LEU A 44 0.31 -8.97 -9.45
N ARG A 45 -0.59 -9.25 -8.51
CA ARG A 45 -0.61 -10.49 -7.74
C ARG A 45 -1.50 -11.57 -8.32
N LYS A 46 -2.55 -11.22 -9.03
CA LYS A 46 -3.58 -12.14 -9.55
C LYS A 46 -4.01 -13.16 -8.47
N PRO A 47 -4.51 -12.68 -7.33
CA PRO A 47 -4.72 -13.54 -6.17
C PRO A 47 -5.80 -14.58 -6.45
N PRO A 48 -5.61 -15.84 -5.97
CA PRO A 48 -6.68 -16.83 -6.01
C PRO A 48 -7.82 -16.42 -5.08
N PRO A 49 -9.04 -16.96 -5.29
CA PRO A 49 -10.16 -16.73 -4.36
C PRO A 49 -9.79 -17.11 -2.92
N GLY A 50 -10.32 -16.37 -1.95
CA GLY A 50 -10.10 -16.62 -0.54
C GLY A 50 -9.06 -15.75 0.14
N LEU A 51 -8.34 -14.90 -0.62
CA LEU A 51 -7.42 -13.95 0.00
C LEU A 51 -8.18 -12.95 0.87
N ILE A 52 -7.70 -12.74 2.08
CA ILE A 52 -8.29 -11.76 3.00
C ILE A 52 -7.72 -10.39 2.70
N HIS A 53 -8.60 -9.43 2.43
CA HIS A 53 -8.26 -8.02 2.29
C HIS A 53 -8.72 -7.26 3.52
N HIS A 54 -7.76 -6.68 4.26
CA HIS A 54 -8.03 -5.92 5.47
C HIS A 54 -7.91 -4.42 5.22
N SER A 55 -8.88 -3.64 5.72
CA SER A 55 -8.88 -2.18 5.65
C SER A 55 -9.46 -1.57 6.92
N ASP A 56 -9.33 -0.26 7.08
CA ASP A 56 -10.12 0.47 8.06
C ASP A 56 -11.58 0.62 7.58
N ARG A 57 -12.42 1.26 8.39
CA ARG A 57 -13.84 1.49 8.09
C ARG A 57 -14.09 2.81 7.37
N GLY A 58 -13.09 3.38 6.70
CA GLY A 58 -13.28 4.58 5.90
C GLY A 58 -14.37 4.41 4.85
N SER A 59 -15.10 5.48 4.56
CA SER A 59 -16.23 5.46 3.61
C SER A 59 -15.84 4.98 2.22
N GLN A 60 -14.62 5.27 1.78
CA GLN A 60 -14.09 4.84 0.49
C GLN A 60 -13.96 3.31 0.39
N TYR A 61 -13.58 2.63 1.47
CA TYR A 61 -13.47 1.16 1.54
C TYR A 61 -14.84 0.49 1.73
N ALA A 62 -15.77 1.16 2.37
CA ALA A 62 -17.14 0.67 2.55
C ALA A 62 -18.02 0.90 1.32
N SER A 63 -17.55 1.62 0.30
CA SER A 63 -18.32 1.90 -0.91
C SER A 63 -18.73 0.64 -1.65
N HIS A 64 -19.89 0.66 -2.30
CA HIS A 64 -20.36 -0.46 -3.11
C HIS A 64 -19.37 -0.85 -4.20
N ALA A 65 -18.73 0.13 -4.85
CA ALA A 65 -17.77 -0.12 -5.92
C ALA A 65 -16.54 -0.87 -5.40
N TYR A 66 -16.02 -0.49 -4.24
CA TYR A 66 -14.88 -1.16 -3.62
C TYR A 66 -15.24 -2.60 -3.19
N GLN A 67 -16.36 -2.76 -2.51
CA GLN A 67 -16.85 -4.07 -2.07
C GLN A 67 -17.18 -4.99 -3.25
N ALA A 68 -17.76 -4.47 -4.32
CA ALA A 68 -18.04 -5.23 -5.54
C ALA A 68 -16.75 -5.74 -6.19
N LEU A 69 -15.69 -4.92 -6.21
CA LEU A 69 -14.39 -5.31 -6.75
C LEU A 69 -13.76 -6.46 -5.94
N LEU A 70 -13.81 -6.38 -4.62
CA LEU A 70 -13.34 -7.48 -3.76
C LEU A 70 -14.10 -8.78 -4.04
N LYS A 71 -15.43 -8.70 -4.08
CA LYS A 71 -16.29 -9.84 -4.36
C LYS A 71 -16.05 -10.47 -5.73
N GLN A 72 -15.87 -9.63 -6.75
CA GLN A 72 -15.60 -10.07 -8.12
C GLN A 72 -14.34 -10.93 -8.20
N HIS A 73 -13.33 -10.64 -7.39
CA HIS A 73 -12.08 -11.38 -7.32
C HIS A 73 -12.03 -12.43 -6.22
N GLY A 74 -13.17 -12.72 -5.59
CA GLY A 74 -13.26 -13.73 -4.55
C GLY A 74 -12.50 -13.40 -3.28
N MET A 75 -12.23 -12.12 -3.04
CA MET A 75 -11.51 -11.67 -1.84
C MET A 75 -12.48 -11.55 -0.67
N ILE A 76 -12.00 -11.91 0.52
CA ILE A 76 -12.76 -11.83 1.76
C ILE A 76 -12.48 -10.48 2.40
N CYS A 77 -13.52 -9.68 2.61
CA CYS A 77 -13.41 -8.38 3.26
C CYS A 77 -13.27 -8.54 4.77
N SER A 78 -12.25 -7.90 5.32
CA SER A 78 -12.05 -7.73 6.75
C SER A 78 -11.84 -6.25 7.05
N MET A 79 -12.56 -5.72 8.03
CA MET A 79 -12.44 -4.32 8.43
C MET A 79 -12.06 -4.22 9.89
N SER A 80 -11.16 -3.26 10.20
CA SER A 80 -10.79 -2.99 11.58
C SER A 80 -12.00 -2.49 12.38
N ARG A 81 -11.97 -2.73 13.67
CA ARG A 81 -12.95 -2.19 14.60
C ARG A 81 -12.81 -0.68 14.66
N LYS A 82 -13.94 0.02 14.84
CA LYS A 82 -13.94 1.47 15.02
C LYS A 82 -13.03 1.84 16.20
N GLY A 83 -12.04 2.70 15.93
CA GLY A 83 -11.10 3.17 16.95
C GLY A 83 -9.98 2.20 17.31
N ASN A 84 -9.86 1.03 16.67
CA ASN A 84 -8.77 0.08 16.92
C ASN A 84 -7.62 0.31 15.95
N CYS A 85 -6.59 1.04 16.38
CA CYS A 85 -5.41 1.36 15.56
C CYS A 85 -4.45 0.17 15.36
N TRP A 86 -4.50 -0.86 16.18
CA TRP A 86 -3.62 -2.02 16.05
C TRP A 86 -3.88 -2.82 14.78
N ASP A 87 -5.12 -2.84 14.32
CA ASP A 87 -5.52 -3.58 13.12
C ASP A 87 -4.88 -3.02 11.84
N ASN A 88 -4.44 -1.76 11.85
CA ASN A 88 -3.86 -1.07 10.69
C ASN A 88 -2.36 -0.74 10.87
N ALA A 89 -1.71 -1.33 11.85
CA ALA A 89 -0.32 -1.01 12.21
C ALA A 89 0.68 -1.11 11.04
N PRO A 90 0.63 -2.11 10.13
CA PRO A 90 1.55 -2.17 9.00
C PRO A 90 1.45 -0.97 8.05
N VAL A 91 0.24 -0.51 7.76
CA VAL A 91 0.00 0.67 6.91
C VAL A 91 0.45 1.94 7.62
N GLU A 92 0.15 2.09 8.90
CA GLU A 92 0.60 3.22 9.71
C GLU A 92 2.12 3.30 9.78
N ARG A 93 2.82 2.18 9.93
CA ARG A 93 4.28 2.10 9.89
C ARG A 93 4.85 2.51 8.54
N PHE A 94 4.19 2.11 7.45
CA PHE A 94 4.59 2.55 6.11
C PHE A 94 4.56 4.08 6.00
N PHE A 95 3.45 4.72 6.39
CA PHE A 95 3.33 6.18 6.32
C PHE A 95 4.29 6.89 7.27
N SER A 96 4.53 6.34 8.45
CA SER A 96 5.51 6.87 9.39
C SER A 96 6.93 6.82 8.80
N SER A 97 7.30 5.71 8.17
CA SER A 97 8.60 5.56 7.51
C SER A 97 8.75 6.52 6.33
N LEU A 98 7.71 6.68 5.53
CA LEU A 98 7.70 7.64 4.42
C LEU A 98 7.98 9.07 4.92
N LYS A 99 7.29 9.49 5.95
CA LYS A 99 7.44 10.84 6.50
C LYS A 99 8.81 11.03 7.15
N ARG A 100 9.25 10.08 7.95
CA ARG A 100 10.49 10.19 8.72
C ARG A 100 11.74 10.04 7.86
N GLU A 101 11.72 9.13 6.90
CA GLU A 101 12.90 8.75 6.13
C GLU A 101 13.01 9.46 4.79
N TRP A 102 11.91 9.92 4.23
CA TRP A 102 11.91 10.42 2.86
C TRP A 102 11.34 11.81 2.67
N THR A 103 10.07 12.02 2.94
CA THR A 103 9.45 13.33 2.69
C THR A 103 9.84 14.36 3.74
N GLY A 104 9.87 14.00 5.02
CA GLY A 104 10.30 14.88 6.12
C GLY A 104 9.79 16.30 5.98
N ASP A 105 10.73 17.24 6.04
CA ASP A 105 10.47 18.67 5.87
C ASP A 105 10.70 19.15 4.43
N ARG A 106 10.74 18.24 3.45
CA ARG A 106 10.94 18.61 2.05
C ARG A 106 9.82 19.50 1.55
N LEU A 107 10.19 20.58 0.89
CA LEU A 107 9.29 21.49 0.21
C LEU A 107 9.32 21.21 -1.29
N TYR A 108 8.18 20.82 -1.84
CA TYR A 108 8.06 20.57 -3.26
C TYR A 108 7.55 21.82 -3.99
N ARG A 109 8.14 22.12 -5.13
CA ARG A 109 7.74 23.28 -5.95
C ARG A 109 6.43 23.04 -6.66
N THR A 110 6.19 21.80 -7.08
CA THR A 110 5.00 21.40 -7.81
C THR A 110 4.46 20.08 -7.26
N GLN A 111 3.20 19.80 -7.56
CA GLN A 111 2.61 18.51 -7.21
C GLN A 111 3.27 17.36 -7.98
N GLN A 112 3.66 17.60 -9.24
CA GLN A 112 4.36 16.61 -10.05
C GLN A 112 5.70 16.21 -9.43
N GLU A 113 6.43 17.16 -8.88
CA GLU A 113 7.68 16.90 -8.16
C GLU A 113 7.44 16.02 -6.92
N ALA A 114 6.40 16.34 -6.14
CA ALA A 114 6.03 15.54 -4.99
C ALA A 114 5.61 14.11 -5.38
N ILE A 115 4.81 13.98 -6.43
CA ILE A 115 4.36 12.67 -6.94
C ILE A 115 5.55 11.84 -7.40
N ALA A 116 6.48 12.42 -8.15
CA ALA A 116 7.67 11.73 -8.63
C ALA A 116 8.55 11.24 -7.48
N ASP A 117 8.74 12.07 -6.45
CA ASP A 117 9.56 11.73 -5.29
C ASP A 117 8.92 10.61 -4.44
N VAL A 118 7.62 10.69 -4.19
CA VAL A 118 6.90 9.64 -3.46
C VAL A 118 6.86 8.35 -4.26
N ARG A 119 6.70 8.43 -5.58
CA ARG A 119 6.77 7.25 -6.47
C ARG A 119 8.10 6.53 -6.33
N GLU A 120 9.21 7.26 -6.29
CA GLU A 120 10.54 6.69 -6.09
C GLU A 120 10.62 5.90 -4.78
N TYR A 121 10.09 6.47 -3.70
CA TYR A 121 10.05 5.79 -2.41
C TYR A 121 9.22 4.50 -2.45
N VAL A 122 8.00 4.60 -2.95
CA VAL A 122 7.04 3.48 -2.94
C VAL A 122 7.47 2.37 -3.90
N ALA A 123 7.78 2.72 -5.15
CA ALA A 123 8.02 1.74 -6.21
C ALA A 123 9.43 1.14 -6.15
N VAL A 124 10.41 1.87 -5.66
CA VAL A 124 11.81 1.45 -5.70
C VAL A 124 12.36 1.23 -4.29
N TYR A 125 12.45 2.28 -3.49
CA TYR A 125 13.18 2.23 -2.22
C TYR A 125 12.56 1.26 -1.20
N TYR A 126 11.27 1.39 -0.94
CA TYR A 126 10.59 0.60 0.10
C TYR A 126 10.62 -0.90 -0.19
N ASN A 127 10.35 -1.30 -1.42
CA ASN A 127 10.27 -2.70 -1.81
C ASN A 127 11.63 -3.35 -2.06
N SER A 128 12.61 -2.59 -2.60
CA SER A 128 13.84 -3.16 -3.16
C SER A 128 15.11 -2.75 -2.43
N LYS A 129 15.08 -1.71 -1.61
CA LYS A 129 16.28 -1.18 -0.95
C LYS A 129 16.15 -1.09 0.57
N ARG A 130 14.97 -0.79 1.09
CA ARG A 130 14.76 -0.63 2.52
C ARG A 130 14.77 -1.97 3.23
N LEU A 131 15.64 -2.12 4.21
CA LEU A 131 15.71 -3.30 5.06
C LEU A 131 14.64 -3.22 6.16
N HIS A 132 13.95 -4.32 6.41
CA HIS A 132 12.89 -4.43 7.41
C HIS A 132 13.29 -5.38 8.53
N SER A 133 13.31 -4.91 9.77
CA SER A 133 13.66 -5.73 10.93
C SER A 133 12.74 -6.94 11.10
N THR A 134 11.44 -6.77 10.81
CA THR A 134 10.45 -7.85 10.87
C THR A 134 10.68 -8.95 9.83
N LEU A 135 11.47 -8.69 8.81
CA LEU A 135 11.84 -9.63 7.75
C LEU A 135 13.28 -10.15 7.91
N GLY A 136 13.86 -10.03 9.11
CA GLY A 136 15.26 -10.39 9.33
C GLY A 136 16.25 -9.48 8.58
N TYR A 137 15.93 -8.20 8.47
CA TYR A 137 16.70 -7.17 7.76
C TYR A 137 16.87 -7.45 6.27
N LYS A 138 15.83 -8.02 5.66
CA LYS A 138 15.73 -8.16 4.20
C LYS A 138 14.79 -7.09 3.63
N THR A 139 14.91 -6.84 2.33
CA THR A 139 13.90 -6.07 1.61
C THR A 139 12.67 -6.94 1.37
N PRO A 140 11.48 -6.34 1.21
CA PRO A 140 10.27 -7.10 0.85
C PRO A 140 10.45 -7.98 -0.38
N MET A 141 11.09 -7.48 -1.43
CA MET A 141 11.30 -8.25 -2.66
C MET A 141 12.25 -9.42 -2.45
N ASP A 142 13.34 -9.24 -1.71
CA ASP A 142 14.26 -10.33 -1.40
C ASP A 142 13.62 -11.38 -0.50
N TYR A 143 12.80 -10.96 0.44
CA TYR A 143 12.04 -11.87 1.30
C TYR A 143 11.10 -12.75 0.48
N GLU A 144 10.40 -12.19 -0.51
CA GLU A 144 9.54 -12.95 -1.42
C GLU A 144 10.32 -13.92 -2.30
N LYS A 145 11.51 -13.53 -2.79
CA LYS A 145 12.37 -14.40 -3.57
C LYS A 145 12.83 -15.62 -2.78
N ASP A 146 13.19 -15.42 -1.52
CA ASP A 146 13.61 -16.53 -0.64
C ASP A 146 12.47 -17.52 -0.41
N LEU A 147 11.23 -17.03 -0.26
CA LEU A 147 10.06 -17.89 -0.13
C LEU A 147 9.80 -18.72 -1.39
N ASN A 148 9.90 -18.11 -2.56
CA ASN A 148 9.71 -18.79 -3.83
C ASN A 148 10.77 -19.87 -4.05
N ASN A 149 12.01 -19.62 -3.62
CA ASN A 149 13.09 -20.60 -3.68
C ASN A 149 12.85 -21.80 -2.77
N VAL A 150 12.28 -21.58 -1.60
CA VAL A 150 11.89 -22.66 -0.67
C VAL A 150 10.72 -23.47 -1.23
N SER A 151 9.74 -22.81 -1.85
CA SER A 151 8.57 -23.46 -2.46
C SER A 151 8.91 -24.24 -3.74
N GLY A 152 10.00 -23.89 -4.42
CA GLY A 152 10.44 -24.56 -5.64
C GLY A 152 11.19 -25.88 -5.42
N ASN A 153 11.43 -26.25 -4.15
CA ASN A 153 12.16 -27.46 -3.80
C ASN A 153 11.28 -28.64 -3.34
N TYR A 154 10.00 -28.57 -3.66
CA TYR A 154 9.06 -29.66 -3.38
C TYR A 154 8.54 -30.30 -4.64
#